data_9c4743d04f897c4072bf334cb6c80ce0
#
_entry.id   9c4743d04f897c4072bf334cb6c80ce0
#
_cell.length_a   1.000
_cell.length_b   1.000
_cell.length_c   1.000
_cell.angle_alpha   90.00
_cell.angle_beta   90.00
_cell.angle_gamma   90.00
#
_symmetry.space_group_name_H-M   'P 1'
#
loop_
_entity.id
_entity.type
_entity.pdbx_description
1 polymer ?
#
loop_
_entity_poly.entity_id
_entity_poly.type
_entity_poly.pdbx_seq_one_letter_code
_entity_poly.pdbx_strand_id
1 'polypeptide(L)'
;MLRAHGIEASLPGGFEGRIFMRSSIGEEAPFPVAQFATFALPEEVGDFGGGAVTLMGADDIFTTLFEFGPESLGTRLFARQGIPRSLSPDNFLPYVLRRGLGGQSGTQWFFTEAGRPFTLYVVLGSHARRSSLVPRVNGLLSNLAINPSPQPSLPSGARWN
;
A
#
# COMPACT_ATOMS: atom_id res chain seq x y z
N MET A 1 0.93 -17.39 -0.75
CA MET A 1 1.77 -16.17 -0.81
C MET A 1 1.44 -15.42 -2.09
N LEU A 2 1.22 -14.11 -1.99
CA LEU A 2 1.00 -13.22 -3.10
C LEU A 2 2.33 -12.56 -3.49
N ARG A 3 2.70 -12.61 -4.78
CA ARG A 3 3.99 -12.07 -5.24
C ARG A 3 3.84 -11.52 -6.65
N ALA A 4 4.15 -10.24 -6.85
CA ALA A 4 4.24 -9.61 -8.16
C ALA A 4 5.01 -8.29 -8.05
N HIS A 5 5.67 -7.90 -9.14
CA HIS A 5 6.33 -6.59 -9.29
C HIS A 5 7.28 -6.21 -8.15
N GLY A 6 7.96 -7.20 -7.55
CA GLY A 6 8.87 -6.99 -6.43
C GLY A 6 8.19 -6.79 -5.09
N ILE A 7 6.88 -6.95 -5.00
CA ILE A 7 6.12 -6.90 -3.76
C ILE A 7 5.69 -8.32 -3.40
N GLU A 8 5.91 -8.70 -2.15
CA GLU A 8 5.54 -10.01 -1.61
C GLU A 8 4.69 -9.84 -0.36
N ALA A 9 3.65 -10.66 -0.24
CA ALA A 9 2.78 -10.67 0.92
C ALA A 9 2.38 -12.08 1.31
N SER A 10 2.63 -12.43 2.56
CA SER A 10 2.01 -13.59 3.21
C SER A 10 0.79 -13.12 3.98
N LEU A 11 -0.40 -13.35 3.43
CA LEU A 11 -1.62 -12.78 3.97
C LEU A 11 -2.02 -13.47 5.28
N PRO A 12 -2.21 -12.71 6.38
CA PRO A 12 -2.82 -13.26 7.59
C PRO A 12 -4.25 -13.75 7.33
N GLY A 13 -4.75 -14.63 8.18
CA GLY A 13 -6.12 -15.11 8.10
C GLY A 13 -7.12 -13.95 8.07
N GLY A 14 -8.13 -14.05 7.20
CA GLY A 14 -9.15 -13.02 7.01
C GLY A 14 -8.79 -11.91 6.04
N PHE A 15 -7.55 -11.87 5.53
CA PHE A 15 -7.16 -10.92 4.50
C PHE A 15 -7.17 -11.56 3.11
N GLU A 16 -7.62 -10.79 2.14
CA GLU A 16 -7.36 -11.04 0.73
C GLU A 16 -6.54 -9.89 0.16
N GLY A 17 -5.92 -10.09 -0.98
CA GLY A 17 -5.08 -9.08 -1.59
C GLY A 17 -4.93 -9.25 -3.08
N ARG A 18 -4.45 -8.19 -3.72
CA ARG A 18 -4.09 -8.19 -5.13
C ARG A 18 -2.93 -7.23 -5.37
N ILE A 19 -2.11 -7.54 -6.37
CA ILE A 19 -1.03 -6.67 -6.83
C ILE A 19 -1.24 -6.49 -8.34
N PHE A 20 -1.28 -5.26 -8.79
CA PHE A 20 -1.52 -4.94 -10.20
C PHE A 20 -0.71 -3.72 -10.62
N MET A 21 -0.56 -3.54 -11.92
CA MET A 21 0.04 -2.32 -12.46
C MET A 21 -1.05 -1.28 -12.67
N ARG A 22 -0.81 -0.08 -12.14
CA ARG A 22 -1.68 1.06 -12.37
C ARG A 22 -1.67 1.42 -13.85
N SER A 23 -2.84 1.65 -14.43
CA SER A 23 -2.95 2.12 -15.82
C SER A 23 -2.28 3.48 -15.94
N SER A 24 -1.37 3.61 -16.92
CA SER A 24 -0.77 4.90 -17.24
C SER A 24 -1.77 5.79 -17.94
N ILE A 25 -1.85 7.06 -17.50
CA ILE A 25 -2.57 8.11 -18.22
C ILE A 25 -1.51 9.03 -18.84
N GLY A 26 -1.43 9.07 -20.17
CA GLY A 26 -0.45 9.88 -20.86
C GLY A 26 0.96 9.26 -20.88
N GLU A 27 1.98 10.07 -20.64
CA GLU A 27 3.39 9.65 -20.68
C GLU A 27 3.90 9.05 -19.38
N GLU A 28 3.05 8.94 -18.36
CA GLU A 28 3.45 8.36 -17.08
C GLU A 28 3.66 6.85 -17.20
N ALA A 29 4.79 6.36 -16.72
CA ALA A 29 5.06 4.95 -16.63
C ALA A 29 4.09 4.30 -15.62
N PRO A 30 3.59 3.07 -15.88
CA PRO A 30 2.78 2.35 -14.91
C PRO A 30 3.64 1.88 -13.73
N PHE A 31 3.11 2.03 -12.52
CA PHE A 31 3.75 1.57 -11.30
C PHE A 31 2.84 0.57 -10.56
N PRO A 32 3.41 -0.38 -9.80
CA PRO A 32 2.61 -1.35 -9.09
C PRO A 32 1.81 -0.76 -7.95
N VAL A 33 0.64 -1.34 -7.74
CA VAL A 33 -0.26 -1.08 -6.61
C VAL A 33 -0.57 -2.42 -5.95
N ALA A 34 -0.46 -2.48 -4.62
CA ALA A 34 -0.89 -3.62 -3.84
C ALA A 34 -2.04 -3.21 -2.93
N GLN A 35 -3.10 -4.00 -2.91
CA GLN A 35 -4.27 -3.75 -2.06
C GLN A 35 -4.59 -4.99 -1.24
N PHE A 36 -4.92 -4.76 0.03
CA PHE A 36 -5.23 -5.82 1.00
C PHE A 36 -6.48 -5.41 1.78
N ALA A 37 -7.37 -6.36 2.00
CA ALA A 37 -8.63 -6.08 2.68
C ALA A 37 -9.13 -7.29 3.46
N THR A 38 -9.92 -7.01 4.50
CA THR A 38 -10.64 -8.04 5.27
C THR A 38 -12.02 -8.34 4.70
N PHE A 39 -12.33 -7.80 3.52
CA PHE A 39 -13.60 -7.95 2.81
C PHE A 39 -13.32 -8.13 1.32
N ALA A 40 -14.34 -8.50 0.54
CA ALA A 40 -14.20 -8.70 -0.89
C ALA A 40 -13.88 -7.38 -1.60
N LEU A 41 -12.71 -7.31 -2.24
CA LEU A 41 -12.29 -6.14 -2.99
C LEU A 41 -13.16 -5.98 -4.24
N PRO A 42 -13.62 -4.74 -4.57
CA PRO A 42 -14.36 -4.50 -5.80
C PRO A 42 -13.49 -4.76 -7.03
N GLU A 43 -14.11 -5.14 -8.15
CA GLU A 43 -13.41 -5.37 -9.42
C GLU A 43 -12.76 -4.09 -9.95
N GLU A 44 -13.45 -2.96 -9.81
CA GLU A 44 -12.90 -1.67 -10.19
C GLU A 44 -11.82 -1.24 -9.20
N VAL A 45 -10.70 -0.82 -9.75
CA VAL A 45 -9.52 -0.44 -8.99
C VAL A 45 -9.24 1.06 -9.13
N GLY A 46 -9.16 1.75 -7.99
CA GLY A 46 -8.60 3.08 -7.89
C GLY A 46 -7.35 3.03 -7.02
N ASP A 47 -6.44 3.97 -7.19
CA ASP A 47 -5.17 4.01 -6.45
C ASP A 47 -5.38 3.97 -4.93
N PHE A 48 -6.44 4.60 -4.46
CA PHE A 48 -6.83 4.63 -3.04
C PHE A 48 -8.04 3.75 -2.75
N GLY A 49 -8.25 2.69 -3.55
CA GLY A 49 -9.33 1.74 -3.33
C GLY A 49 -10.67 2.12 -3.93
N GLY A 50 -10.79 3.28 -4.58
CA GLY A 50 -12.04 3.72 -5.23
C GLY A 50 -13.24 3.62 -4.30
N GLY A 51 -14.21 2.76 -4.64
CA GLY A 51 -15.38 2.50 -3.81
C GLY A 51 -15.17 1.52 -2.65
N ALA A 52 -13.96 0.99 -2.46
CA ALA A 52 -13.71 -0.05 -1.44
C ALA A 52 -14.09 0.42 -0.04
N VAL A 53 -13.73 1.65 0.33
CA VAL A 53 -14.02 2.18 1.68
C VAL A 53 -15.52 2.30 1.97
N THR A 54 -16.36 2.40 0.93
CA THR A 54 -17.81 2.44 1.11
C THR A 54 -18.42 1.08 1.42
N LEU A 55 -17.68 -0.01 1.16
CA LEU A 55 -18.09 -1.39 1.42
C LEU A 55 -17.68 -1.87 2.81
N MET A 56 -16.89 -1.09 3.54
CA MET A 56 -16.31 -1.47 4.82
C MET A 56 -17.34 -1.48 5.95
N GLY A 57 -17.35 -2.58 6.70
CA GLY A 57 -17.98 -2.64 8.01
C GLY A 57 -17.06 -2.14 9.12
N ALA A 58 -17.58 -2.03 10.34
CA ALA A 58 -16.86 -1.48 11.49
C ALA A 58 -15.60 -2.28 11.87
N ASP A 59 -15.54 -3.56 11.54
CA ASP A 59 -14.40 -4.44 11.82
C ASP A 59 -13.47 -4.65 10.63
N ASP A 60 -13.71 -3.93 9.54
CA ASP A 60 -12.93 -4.08 8.33
C ASP A 60 -11.69 -3.19 8.28
N ILE A 61 -10.71 -3.67 7.52
CA ILE A 61 -9.44 -3.01 7.25
C ILE A 61 -9.23 -2.98 5.74
N PHE A 62 -8.85 -1.83 5.21
CA PHE A 62 -8.39 -1.68 3.85
C PHE A 62 -6.99 -1.07 3.85
N THR A 63 -6.08 -1.64 3.09
CA THR A 63 -4.70 -1.15 2.95
C THR A 63 -4.33 -1.08 1.48
N THR A 64 -3.75 0.03 1.07
CA THR A 64 -3.13 0.15 -0.24
C THR A 64 -1.70 0.62 -0.12
N LEU A 65 -0.85 0.02 -0.95
CA LEU A 65 0.56 0.35 -1.07
C LEU A 65 0.82 0.61 -2.55
N PHE A 66 1.28 1.82 -2.90
CA PHE A 66 1.61 2.08 -4.29
C PHE A 66 2.91 2.87 -4.46
N GLU A 67 3.57 2.60 -5.58
CA GLU A 67 4.86 3.18 -5.93
C GLU A 67 4.70 4.49 -6.69
N PHE A 68 5.58 5.43 -6.38
CA PHE A 68 5.73 6.69 -7.12
C PHE A 68 6.90 6.59 -8.11
N GLY A 69 6.98 7.55 -9.01
CA GLY A 69 8.07 7.62 -9.96
C GLY A 69 9.43 7.88 -9.31
N PRO A 70 10.54 7.49 -9.97
CA PRO A 70 11.89 7.62 -9.42
C PRO A 70 12.30 9.07 -9.16
N GLU A 71 11.64 10.05 -9.75
CA GLU A 71 11.84 11.48 -9.45
C GLU A 71 11.50 11.85 -8.02
N SER A 72 10.71 11.03 -7.33
CA SER A 72 10.35 11.21 -5.92
C SER A 72 11.48 10.80 -4.96
N LEU A 73 12.44 9.99 -5.43
CA LEU A 73 13.58 9.56 -4.63
C LEU A 73 14.43 10.75 -4.19
N GLY A 74 14.89 10.70 -2.93
CA GLY A 74 15.71 11.76 -2.36
C GLY A 74 14.96 13.02 -1.95
N THR A 75 13.66 13.09 -2.19
CA THR A 75 12.84 14.20 -1.73
C THR A 75 12.51 14.05 -0.25
N ARG A 76 12.20 15.18 0.40
CA ARG A 76 11.90 15.21 1.83
C ARG A 76 10.68 14.35 2.18
N LEU A 77 9.67 14.32 1.32
CA LEU A 77 8.46 13.54 1.56
C LEU A 77 8.74 12.03 1.68
N PHE A 78 9.71 11.51 0.93
CA PHE A 78 10.07 10.09 0.91
C PHE A 78 11.36 9.79 1.70
N ALA A 79 11.75 10.68 2.63
CA ALA A 79 13.01 10.54 3.39
C ALA A 79 12.99 9.38 4.38
N ARG A 80 11.79 8.97 4.86
CA ARG A 80 11.67 7.81 5.75
C ARG A 80 12.14 6.55 5.04
N GLN A 81 13.01 5.78 5.70
CA GLN A 81 13.53 4.52 5.18
C GLN A 81 12.75 3.33 5.75
N GLY A 82 12.24 2.50 4.86
CA GLY A 82 11.50 1.29 5.21
C GLY A 82 10.01 1.50 5.44
N ILE A 83 9.24 0.45 5.12
CA ILE A 83 7.80 0.41 5.38
C ILE A 83 7.55 0.47 6.90
N PRO A 84 6.57 1.28 7.37
CA PRO A 84 6.17 1.23 8.78
C PRO A 84 5.59 -0.16 9.09
N ARG A 85 6.16 -0.85 10.09
CA ARG A 85 5.74 -2.21 10.45
C ARG A 85 4.98 -2.30 11.76
N SER A 86 5.03 -1.25 12.57
CA SER A 86 4.37 -1.20 13.87
C SER A 86 3.69 0.15 14.04
N LEU A 87 2.41 0.19 13.73
CA LEU A 87 1.58 1.37 13.90
C LEU A 87 0.93 1.36 15.28
N SER A 88 0.67 2.56 15.80
CA SER A 88 -0.11 2.76 17.03
C SER A 88 -1.54 3.19 16.66
N PRO A 89 -2.54 2.85 17.50
CA PRO A 89 -3.89 3.42 17.32
C PRO A 89 -3.91 4.94 17.22
N ASP A 90 -2.98 5.63 17.89
CA ASP A 90 -2.87 7.09 17.86
C ASP A 90 -2.40 7.66 16.51
N ASN A 91 -1.87 6.82 15.62
CA ASN A 91 -1.51 7.22 14.26
C ASN A 91 -2.76 7.38 13.35
N PHE A 92 -3.90 6.88 13.77
CA PHE A 92 -5.13 6.87 12.97
C PHE A 92 -6.04 8.01 13.35
N LEU A 93 -6.46 8.82 12.36
CA LEU A 93 -7.25 10.01 12.53
C LEU A 93 -8.55 9.92 11.73
N PRO A 94 -9.69 10.36 12.31
CA PRO A 94 -10.99 10.24 11.64
C PRO A 94 -11.19 11.20 10.46
N TYR A 95 -10.36 12.21 10.32
CA TYR A 95 -10.48 13.25 9.29
C TYR A 95 -9.41 13.18 8.19
N VAL A 96 -8.54 12.18 8.20
CA VAL A 96 -7.54 11.97 7.13
C VAL A 96 -8.24 11.61 5.82
N LEU A 97 -9.43 11.05 5.90
CA LEU A 97 -10.22 10.61 4.76
C LEU A 97 -11.11 11.74 4.25
N ARG A 98 -10.72 12.41 3.19
CA ARG A 98 -11.53 13.49 2.59
C ARG A 98 -12.92 13.04 2.12
N ARG A 99 -13.11 11.74 1.92
CA ARG A 99 -14.37 11.13 1.48
C ARG A 99 -14.78 9.98 2.39
N GLY A 100 -14.28 9.97 3.63
CA GLY A 100 -14.59 8.91 4.57
C GLY A 100 -16.06 8.97 4.99
N LEU A 101 -16.67 7.80 5.13
CA LEU A 101 -17.93 7.66 5.83
C LEU A 101 -17.71 7.97 7.31
N GLY A 102 -18.70 8.54 7.98
CA GLY A 102 -18.62 8.82 9.40
C GLY A 102 -18.20 7.59 10.19
N GLY A 103 -17.29 7.77 11.15
CA GLY A 103 -16.81 6.72 12.02
C GLY A 103 -15.56 5.99 11.54
N GLN A 104 -15.15 6.13 10.30
CA GLN A 104 -13.90 5.54 9.79
C GLN A 104 -12.67 6.32 10.26
N SER A 105 -11.51 5.69 10.15
CA SER A 105 -10.23 6.26 10.56
C SER A 105 -9.15 5.86 9.56
N GLY A 106 -8.13 6.69 9.38
CA GLY A 106 -7.07 6.41 8.42
C GLY A 106 -5.72 6.96 8.81
N THR A 107 -4.69 6.45 8.16
CA THR A 107 -3.32 6.93 8.23
C THR A 107 -2.64 6.81 6.88
N GLN A 108 -1.70 7.69 6.61
CA GLN A 108 -0.93 7.68 5.37
C GLN A 108 0.54 7.90 5.69
N TRP A 109 1.41 7.12 5.04
CA TRP A 109 2.85 7.16 5.22
C TRP A 109 3.54 7.18 3.86
N PHE A 110 4.55 8.03 3.74
CA PHE A 110 5.45 8.06 2.58
C PHE A 110 6.81 7.56 3.01
N PHE A 111 7.43 6.70 2.20
CA PHE A 111 8.72 6.10 2.55
C PHE A 111 9.46 5.61 1.31
N THR A 112 10.73 5.33 1.48
CA THR A 112 11.58 4.67 0.47
C THR A 112 12.01 3.32 1.02
N GLU A 113 11.85 2.26 0.23
CA GLU A 113 12.36 0.93 0.56
C GLU A 113 12.92 0.25 -0.69
N ALA A 114 14.10 -0.38 -0.55
CA ALA A 114 14.78 -1.03 -1.66
C ALA A 114 15.01 -0.09 -2.87
N GLY A 115 15.27 1.20 -2.60
CA GLY A 115 15.47 2.23 -3.62
C GLY A 115 14.20 2.63 -4.36
N ARG A 116 13.02 2.35 -3.80
CA ARG A 116 11.70 2.58 -4.42
C ARG A 116 10.83 3.45 -3.52
N PRO A 117 10.22 4.54 -4.05
CA PRO A 117 9.36 5.42 -3.26
C PRO A 117 7.92 4.92 -3.26
N PHE A 118 7.35 4.78 -2.07
CA PHE A 118 5.99 4.28 -1.87
C PHE A 118 5.16 5.16 -0.96
N THR A 119 3.84 5.07 -1.10
CA THR A 119 2.91 5.47 -0.06
C THR A 119 2.18 4.24 0.48
N LEU A 120 1.99 4.22 1.79
CA LEU A 120 1.13 3.28 2.50
C LEU A 120 -0.08 4.05 3.01
N TYR A 121 -1.28 3.55 2.70
CA TYR A 121 -2.54 4.13 3.14
C TYR A 121 -3.40 3.05 3.76
N VAL A 122 -3.82 3.26 5.00
CA VAL A 122 -4.60 2.29 5.76
C VAL A 122 -5.88 2.93 6.25
N VAL A 123 -7.00 2.25 6.01
CA VAL A 123 -8.33 2.66 6.48
C VAL A 123 -8.87 1.61 7.43
N LEU A 124 -9.37 2.07 8.57
CA LEU A 124 -10.12 1.25 9.53
C LEU A 124 -11.60 1.57 9.42
N GLY A 125 -12.44 0.55 9.45
CA GLY A 125 -13.89 0.70 9.37
C GLY A 125 -14.49 1.44 10.56
N SER A 126 -13.80 1.48 11.70
CA SER A 126 -14.24 2.20 12.90
C SER A 126 -13.07 2.82 13.66
N HIS A 127 -13.13 4.14 13.84
CA HIS A 127 -12.17 4.85 14.68
C HIS A 127 -12.26 4.38 16.15
N ALA A 128 -13.46 4.10 16.63
CA ALA A 128 -13.69 3.64 18.00
C ALA A 128 -13.05 2.26 18.25
N ARG A 129 -12.91 1.43 17.22
CA ARG A 129 -12.34 0.07 17.30
C ARG A 129 -10.86 0.00 16.93
N ARG A 130 -10.18 1.12 16.78
CA ARG A 130 -8.78 1.14 16.32
C ARG A 130 -7.83 0.34 17.20
N SER A 131 -8.08 0.29 18.50
CA SER A 131 -7.23 -0.50 19.42
C SER A 131 -7.27 -2.02 19.15
N SER A 132 -8.37 -2.54 18.62
CA SER A 132 -8.49 -3.95 18.23
C SER A 132 -8.08 -4.20 16.77
N LEU A 133 -8.23 -3.20 15.89
CA LEU A 133 -7.93 -3.33 14.47
C LEU A 133 -6.44 -3.13 14.15
N VAL A 134 -5.76 -2.22 14.83
CA VAL A 134 -4.35 -1.90 14.56
C VAL A 134 -3.42 -3.10 14.73
N PRO A 135 -3.57 -3.98 15.73
CA PRO A 135 -2.75 -5.20 15.79
C PRO A 135 -2.89 -6.09 14.56
N ARG A 136 -4.06 -6.15 13.95
CA ARG A 136 -4.29 -6.90 12.70
C ARG A 136 -3.59 -6.23 11.51
N VAL A 137 -3.61 -4.92 11.45
CA VAL A 137 -2.83 -4.15 10.45
C VAL A 137 -1.34 -4.45 10.60
N ASN A 138 -0.82 -4.43 11.82
CA ASN A 138 0.59 -4.72 12.09
C ASN A 138 0.96 -6.16 11.71
N GLY A 139 0.05 -7.11 11.89
CA GLY A 139 0.21 -8.48 11.41
C GLY A 139 0.38 -8.55 9.89
N LEU A 140 -0.42 -7.79 9.15
CA LEU A 140 -0.26 -7.66 7.69
C LEU A 140 1.08 -7.02 7.34
N LEU A 141 1.41 -5.87 7.93
CA LEU A 141 2.64 -5.13 7.61
C LEU A 141 3.91 -5.94 7.90
N SER A 142 3.89 -6.79 8.92
CA SER A 142 5.01 -7.67 9.25
C SER A 142 5.26 -8.75 8.19
N ASN A 143 4.27 -9.03 7.36
CA ASN A 143 4.31 -10.06 6.32
C ASN A 143 4.44 -9.48 4.90
N LEU A 144 4.75 -8.18 4.79
CA LEU A 144 5.03 -7.53 3.52
C LEU A 144 6.53 -7.42 3.31
N ALA A 145 6.97 -7.66 2.07
CA ALA A 145 8.34 -7.44 1.65
C ALA A 145 8.37 -6.69 0.31
N ILE A 146 9.26 -5.72 0.21
CA ILE A 146 9.53 -4.96 -1.01
C ILE A 146 10.95 -5.25 -1.41
N ASN A 147 11.12 -5.81 -2.61
CA ASN A 147 12.42 -6.11 -3.20
C ASN A 147 12.82 -4.99 -4.16
N PRO A 148 14.12 -4.84 -4.48
CA PRO A 148 14.54 -3.90 -5.52
C PRO A 148 13.81 -4.17 -6.83
N SER A 149 13.55 -3.10 -7.62
CA SER A 149 12.99 -3.27 -8.95
C SER A 149 13.90 -4.22 -9.75
N PRO A 150 13.33 -5.19 -10.50
CA PRO A 150 14.14 -5.99 -11.41
C PRO A 150 14.79 -5.03 -12.41
N GLN A 151 16.14 -5.00 -12.40
CA GLN A 151 16.87 -4.28 -13.43
C GLN A 151 16.56 -4.97 -14.77
N PRO A 152 16.32 -4.20 -15.83
CA PRO A 152 16.29 -4.80 -17.16
C PRO A 152 17.64 -5.51 -17.33
N SER A 153 17.60 -6.82 -17.52
CA SER A 153 18.79 -7.58 -17.85
C SER A 153 19.37 -6.96 -19.12
N LEU A 154 20.54 -6.33 -18.97
CA LEU A 154 21.32 -5.94 -20.15
C LEU A 154 21.51 -7.19 -21.00
N PRO A 155 21.21 -7.13 -22.30
CA PRO A 155 21.45 -8.28 -23.15
C PRO A 155 22.92 -8.68 -22.99
N SER A 156 23.13 -9.92 -22.63
CA SER A 156 24.45 -10.54 -22.53
C SER A 156 25.13 -10.38 -23.89
N GLY A 157 26.13 -9.48 -24.01
CA GLY A 157 26.86 -9.27 -25.25
C GLY A 157 27.06 -7.84 -25.72
N ALA A 158 26.55 -6.83 -25.04
CA ALA A 158 26.87 -5.45 -25.35
C ALA A 158 28.30 -5.14 -24.90
N ARG A 159 29.29 -5.39 -25.77
CA ARG A 159 30.64 -4.87 -25.63
C ARG A 159 30.65 -3.46 -26.19
N TRP A 160 30.94 -2.49 -25.35
CA TRP A 160 31.31 -1.16 -25.78
C TRP A 160 32.77 -1.22 -26.30
N ASN A 161 32.94 -0.99 -27.57
CA ASN A 161 34.27 -0.76 -28.15
C ASN A 161 34.59 0.73 -28.04
#